data_6fee4fcf6779eca2d1816f964116ac30
#
_entry.id   6fee4fcf6779eca2d1816f964116ac30
#
_cell.length_a   1.000
_cell.length_b   1.000
_cell.length_c   1.000
_cell.angle_alpha   90.00
_cell.angle_beta   90.00
_cell.angle_gamma   90.00
#
_symmetry.space_group_name_H-M   'P 1'
#
loop_
_entity.id
_entity.type
_entity.pdbx_description
1 polymer ?
#
loop_
_entity_poly.entity_id
_entity_poly.type
_entity_poly.pdbx_seq_one_letter_code
_entity_poly.pdbx_strand_id
1 'polypeptide(L)'
;MKGEWTAAAYAALYDRVVDGFPPYEHLVDSVAGLIERLNLKDRRPAPCRILDVTCGTGSVVRRLAARGHVVVGADPIVPLVERARRANRRGSSCCFYAIDVAHQEVPEIESFDAVVSMHTLYWHPEPARVLNACRRALRPGGHAIVLTYSRPAAVVPVARAVWQAEGMRAALQSLRWLIPTAAFELARGGPHLYLPPAELARLLCEHGLEPLGSDAVFLGGISQLTWSRRLPCSTSPETRRESSLPRQR
;
A
#
# COMPACT_ATOMS: atom_id res chain seq x y z
N MET A 1 -13.12 15.89 18.86
CA MET A 1 -13.68 14.88 19.82
C MET A 1 -14.43 13.72 19.16
N LYS A 2 -15.41 13.90 18.24
CA LYS A 2 -16.07 12.74 17.57
C LYS A 2 -15.11 11.88 16.73
N GLY A 3 -14.10 12.48 16.09
CA GLY A 3 -13.13 11.74 15.24
C GLY A 3 -12.09 10.91 16.00
N GLU A 4 -11.70 11.29 17.19
CA GLU A 4 -10.69 10.58 17.98
C GLU A 4 -11.22 9.27 18.58
N TRP A 5 -12.47 9.27 19.06
CA TRP A 5 -13.13 8.07 19.59
C TRP A 5 -13.39 7.04 18.49
N THR A 6 -13.77 7.49 17.27
CA THR A 6 -13.94 6.61 16.13
C THR A 6 -12.61 6.01 15.67
N ALA A 7 -11.51 6.77 15.68
CA ALA A 7 -10.18 6.28 15.34
C ALA A 7 -9.66 5.24 16.36
N ALA A 8 -9.85 5.49 17.66
CA ALA A 8 -9.46 4.55 18.71
C ALA A 8 -10.29 3.25 18.69
N ALA A 9 -11.62 3.37 18.46
CA ALA A 9 -12.49 2.20 18.31
C ALA A 9 -12.14 1.39 17.05
N TYR A 10 -11.87 2.07 15.94
CA TYR A 10 -11.39 1.44 14.71
C TYR A 10 -10.07 0.72 14.94
N ALA A 11 -9.09 1.36 15.60
CA ALA A 11 -7.80 0.74 15.93
C ALA A 11 -7.96 -0.52 16.80
N ALA A 12 -8.89 -0.49 17.77
CA ALA A 12 -9.17 -1.64 18.62
C ALA A 12 -9.83 -2.80 17.87
N LEU A 13 -10.70 -2.49 16.90
CA LEU A 13 -11.37 -3.48 16.06
C LEU A 13 -10.43 -4.05 15.01
N TYR A 14 -9.56 -3.19 14.44
CA TYR A 14 -8.65 -3.55 13.36
C TYR A 14 -7.75 -4.73 13.72
N ASP A 15 -7.10 -4.70 14.89
CA ASP A 15 -6.25 -5.81 15.35
C ASP A 15 -7.04 -7.11 15.41
N ARG A 16 -8.29 -7.08 15.93
CA ARG A 16 -9.15 -8.26 16.01
C ARG A 16 -9.54 -8.83 14.63
N VAL A 17 -9.55 -7.98 13.61
CA VAL A 17 -9.85 -8.38 12.23
C VAL A 17 -8.62 -8.99 11.56
N VAL A 18 -7.44 -8.39 11.73
CA VAL A 18 -6.23 -8.79 11.01
C VAL A 18 -5.40 -9.87 11.71
N ASP A 19 -5.32 -9.86 13.04
CA ASP A 19 -4.46 -10.77 13.79
C ASP A 19 -4.92 -12.22 13.68
N GLY A 20 -4.04 -13.10 13.19
CA GLY A 20 -4.36 -14.52 12.98
C GLY A 20 -5.50 -14.74 11.98
N PHE A 21 -5.66 -13.85 10.99
CA PHE A 21 -6.59 -14.03 9.87
C PHE A 21 -5.83 -14.56 8.64
N PRO A 22 -5.89 -15.87 8.33
CA PRO A 22 -5.06 -16.50 7.33
C PRO A 22 -5.10 -15.82 5.95
N PRO A 23 -6.28 -15.39 5.40
CA PRO A 23 -6.30 -14.71 4.12
C PRO A 23 -5.49 -13.41 4.11
N TYR A 24 -5.49 -12.66 5.23
CA TYR A 24 -4.68 -11.44 5.34
C TYR A 24 -3.19 -11.75 5.51
N GLU A 25 -2.84 -12.78 6.27
CA GLU A 25 -1.45 -13.22 6.42
C GLU A 25 -0.86 -13.67 5.07
N HIS A 26 -1.60 -14.47 4.30
CA HIS A 26 -1.21 -14.85 2.96
C HIS A 26 -1.05 -13.67 2.01
N LEU A 27 -1.92 -12.65 2.14
CA LEU A 27 -1.82 -11.42 1.38
C LEU A 27 -0.53 -10.66 1.69
N VAL A 28 -0.19 -10.51 2.97
CA VAL A 28 1.05 -9.87 3.43
C VAL A 28 2.28 -10.64 2.93
N ASP A 29 2.25 -11.99 2.99
CA ASP A 29 3.31 -12.82 2.45
C ASP A 29 3.45 -12.70 0.94
N SER A 30 2.34 -12.58 0.22
CA SER A 30 2.33 -12.35 -1.23
C SER A 30 2.99 -11.02 -1.60
N VAL A 31 2.69 -9.94 -0.86
CA VAL A 31 3.33 -8.63 -1.04
C VAL A 31 4.83 -8.72 -0.76
N ALA A 32 5.23 -9.36 0.33
CA ALA A 32 6.63 -9.51 0.68
C ALA A 32 7.40 -10.33 -0.37
N GLY A 33 6.86 -11.46 -0.80
CA GLY A 33 7.46 -12.28 -1.86
C GLY A 33 7.51 -11.58 -3.22
N LEU A 34 6.54 -10.70 -3.51
CA LEU A 34 6.58 -9.88 -4.72
C LEU A 34 7.74 -8.88 -4.68
N ILE A 35 7.95 -8.18 -3.55
CA ILE A 35 9.07 -7.26 -3.37
C ILE A 35 10.40 -7.98 -3.59
N GLU A 36 10.57 -9.16 -2.99
CA GLU A 36 11.77 -9.97 -3.14
C GLU A 36 12.02 -10.37 -4.60
N ARG A 37 10.97 -10.82 -5.32
CA ARG A 37 11.08 -11.17 -6.75
C ARG A 37 11.45 -9.98 -7.64
N LEU A 38 10.88 -8.80 -7.38
CA LEU A 38 11.20 -7.58 -8.13
C LEU A 38 12.64 -7.16 -7.89
N ASN A 39 13.13 -7.24 -6.65
CA ASN A 39 14.51 -6.92 -6.30
C ASN A 39 15.52 -7.88 -6.94
N LEU A 40 15.24 -9.19 -6.93
CA LEU A 40 16.07 -10.19 -7.61
C LEU A 40 16.13 -9.95 -9.13
N LYS A 41 14.98 -9.62 -9.74
CA LYS A 41 14.91 -9.29 -11.18
C LYS A 41 15.74 -8.06 -11.52
N ASP A 42 15.74 -7.07 -10.68
CA ASP A 42 16.52 -5.84 -10.85
C ASP A 42 17.97 -5.97 -10.34
N ARG A 43 18.39 -7.17 -9.90
CA ARG A 43 19.73 -7.45 -9.33
C ARG A 43 20.09 -6.50 -8.18
N ARG A 44 19.12 -6.20 -7.33
CA ARG A 44 19.32 -5.30 -6.18
C ARG A 44 19.74 -6.08 -4.96
N PRO A 45 20.76 -5.61 -4.23
CA PRO A 45 21.17 -6.27 -2.99
C PRO A 45 20.10 -6.08 -1.90
N ALA A 46 19.95 -7.09 -1.05
CA ALA A 46 19.27 -6.95 0.24
C ALA A 46 20.26 -6.34 1.26
N PRO A 47 19.78 -5.58 2.26
CA PRO A 47 18.39 -5.24 2.57
C PRO A 47 17.83 -4.12 1.68
N CYS A 48 16.53 -4.19 1.36
CA CYS A 48 15.82 -3.10 0.69
C CYS A 48 15.27 -2.12 1.69
N ARG A 49 15.17 -0.85 1.28
CA ARG A 49 14.46 0.19 2.03
C ARG A 49 13.02 0.26 1.53
N ILE A 50 12.07 0.04 2.42
CA ILE A 50 10.65 -0.06 2.07
C ILE A 50 9.84 0.92 2.91
N LEU A 51 8.92 1.63 2.26
CA LEU A 51 7.92 2.47 2.91
C LEU A 51 6.54 1.82 2.80
N ASP A 52 5.84 1.71 3.92
CA ASP A 52 4.40 1.39 3.97
C ASP A 52 3.64 2.68 4.30
N VAL A 53 2.85 3.20 3.35
CA VAL A 53 2.25 4.56 3.43
C VAL A 53 0.98 4.64 4.27
N THR A 54 0.41 3.50 4.67
CA THR A 54 -0.73 3.41 5.61
C THR A 54 -0.59 2.12 6.39
N CYS A 55 0.42 2.11 7.22
CA CYS A 55 0.89 0.90 7.87
C CYS A 55 -0.05 0.32 8.94
N GLY A 56 -1.06 1.08 9.36
CA GLY A 56 -1.96 0.67 10.44
C GLY A 56 -1.20 0.28 11.69
N THR A 57 -1.47 -0.91 12.22
CA THR A 57 -0.75 -1.47 13.38
C THR A 57 0.59 -2.12 13.04
N GLY A 58 1.08 -1.96 11.79
CA GLY A 58 2.41 -2.34 11.36
C GLY A 58 2.59 -3.82 11.02
N SER A 59 1.55 -4.54 10.66
CA SER A 59 1.65 -5.98 10.30
C SER A 59 2.58 -6.21 9.12
N VAL A 60 2.42 -5.45 8.05
CA VAL A 60 3.27 -5.52 6.84
C VAL A 60 4.70 -5.11 7.18
N VAL A 61 4.85 -3.99 7.90
CA VAL A 61 6.17 -3.45 8.31
C VAL A 61 6.97 -4.50 9.08
N ARG A 62 6.36 -5.11 10.11
CA ARG A 62 7.02 -6.14 10.91
C ARG A 62 7.37 -7.39 10.10
N ARG A 63 6.49 -7.79 9.17
CA ARG A 63 6.72 -8.97 8.32
C ARG A 63 7.90 -8.76 7.37
N LEU A 64 7.99 -7.58 6.77
CA LEU A 64 9.11 -7.20 5.90
C LEU A 64 10.42 -7.03 6.70
N ALA A 65 10.37 -6.41 7.87
CA ALA A 65 11.53 -6.29 8.75
C ALA A 65 12.06 -7.66 9.23
N ALA A 66 11.16 -8.62 9.52
CA ALA A 66 11.54 -9.99 9.87
C ALA A 66 12.23 -10.75 8.72
N ARG A 67 12.06 -10.30 7.47
CA ARG A 67 12.76 -10.80 6.27
C ARG A 67 14.08 -10.07 5.98
N GLY A 68 14.52 -9.20 6.91
CA GLY A 68 15.81 -8.50 6.82
C GLY A 68 15.78 -7.17 6.07
N HIS A 69 14.59 -6.64 5.74
CA HIS A 69 14.48 -5.32 5.12
C HIS A 69 14.50 -4.18 6.15
N VAL A 70 14.87 -2.98 5.70
CA VAL A 70 14.74 -1.74 6.46
C VAL A 70 13.40 -1.10 6.11
N VAL A 71 12.48 -1.00 7.08
CA VAL A 71 11.10 -0.64 6.77
C VAL A 71 10.63 0.57 7.56
N VAL A 72 10.03 1.51 6.87
CA VAL A 72 9.37 2.68 7.45
C VAL A 72 7.86 2.52 7.29
N GLY A 73 7.12 2.65 8.39
CA GLY A 73 5.65 2.71 8.39
C GLY A 73 5.18 4.13 8.63
N ALA A 74 4.24 4.61 7.83
CA ALA A 74 3.55 5.88 8.00
C ALA A 74 2.04 5.64 8.07
N ASP A 75 1.33 6.32 8.97
CA ASP A 75 -0.13 6.26 9.07
C ASP A 75 -0.66 7.54 9.73
N PRO A 76 -1.75 8.15 9.23
CA PRO A 76 -2.31 9.35 9.83
C PRO A 76 -3.00 9.09 11.18
N ILE A 77 -3.36 7.84 11.47
CA ILE A 77 -4.14 7.49 12.67
C ILE A 77 -3.18 7.22 13.84
N VAL A 78 -2.94 8.24 14.66
CA VAL A 78 -2.01 8.19 15.81
C VAL A 78 -2.18 6.94 16.70
N PRO A 79 -3.41 6.52 17.12
CA PRO A 79 -3.58 5.31 17.92
C PRO A 79 -3.08 4.02 17.24
N LEU A 80 -3.16 3.91 15.90
CA LEU A 80 -2.62 2.76 15.17
C LEU A 80 -1.09 2.76 15.21
N VAL A 81 -0.47 3.92 14.95
CA VAL A 81 1.00 4.08 14.99
C VAL A 81 1.57 3.79 16.38
N GLU A 82 0.90 4.25 17.43
CA GLU A 82 1.31 3.94 18.81
C GLU A 82 1.25 2.45 19.13
N ARG A 83 0.23 1.75 18.61
CA ARG A 83 0.15 0.29 18.70
C ARG A 83 1.27 -0.39 17.93
N ALA A 84 1.54 0.08 16.69
CA ALA A 84 2.64 -0.41 15.88
C ALA A 84 3.98 -0.26 16.60
N ARG A 85 4.24 0.90 17.22
CA ARG A 85 5.44 1.16 18.02
C ARG A 85 5.54 0.23 19.25
N ARG A 86 4.44 0.03 19.97
CA ARG A 86 4.40 -0.88 21.13
C ARG A 86 4.62 -2.34 20.75
N ALA A 87 4.08 -2.77 19.62
CA ALA A 87 4.24 -4.13 19.10
C ALA A 87 5.62 -4.38 18.48
N ASN A 88 6.38 -3.31 18.22
CA ASN A 88 7.71 -3.41 17.62
C ASN A 88 8.74 -3.88 18.66
N ARG A 89 9.50 -4.93 18.34
CA ARG A 89 10.56 -5.43 19.21
C ARG A 89 11.77 -4.50 19.14
N ARG A 90 12.46 -4.32 20.28
CA ARG A 90 13.73 -3.59 20.33
C ARG A 90 14.73 -4.23 19.38
N GLY A 91 15.41 -3.41 18.57
CA GLY A 91 16.43 -3.87 17.62
C GLY A 91 15.89 -4.30 16.26
N SER A 92 14.59 -4.18 15.99
CA SER A 92 14.04 -4.40 14.64
C SER A 92 14.40 -3.23 13.69
N SER A 93 14.64 -3.57 12.41
CA SER A 93 14.99 -2.60 11.35
C SER A 93 13.76 -1.86 10.82
N CYS A 94 12.88 -1.41 11.74
CA CYS A 94 11.70 -0.65 11.33
C CYS A 94 11.39 0.51 12.28
N CYS A 95 10.79 1.57 11.72
CA CYS A 95 10.32 2.74 12.46
C CYS A 95 8.92 3.15 11.98
N PHE A 96 8.21 3.97 12.78
CA PHE A 96 6.82 4.35 12.53
C PHE A 96 6.61 5.84 12.74
N TYR A 97 5.95 6.49 11.79
CA TYR A 97 5.61 7.91 11.81
C TYR A 97 4.10 8.13 11.76
N ALA A 98 3.60 9.00 12.64
CA ALA A 98 2.20 9.42 12.65
C ALA A 98 2.06 10.61 11.69
N ILE A 99 1.95 10.36 10.40
CA ILE A 99 1.85 11.37 9.34
C ILE A 99 0.87 10.93 8.25
N ASP A 100 0.19 11.91 7.67
CA ASP A 100 -0.57 11.74 6.44
C ASP A 100 0.33 12.04 5.25
N VAL A 101 0.72 11.02 4.51
CA VAL A 101 1.63 11.13 3.36
C VAL A 101 1.06 11.98 2.21
N ALA A 102 -0.26 12.20 2.17
CA ALA A 102 -0.88 13.08 1.20
C ALA A 102 -0.60 14.56 1.46
N HIS A 103 -0.29 14.93 2.71
CA HIS A 103 -0.14 16.30 3.16
C HIS A 103 1.21 16.60 3.81
N GLN A 104 1.95 15.57 4.21
CA GLN A 104 3.22 15.67 4.92
C GLN A 104 4.29 14.88 4.18
N GLU A 105 5.51 15.40 4.17
CA GLU A 105 6.62 14.69 3.56
C GLU A 105 7.08 13.53 4.45
N VAL A 106 7.29 12.39 3.82
CA VAL A 106 7.95 11.26 4.47
C VAL A 106 9.43 11.59 4.62
N PRO A 107 10.04 11.35 5.78
CA PRO A 107 11.48 11.43 5.90
C PRO A 107 12.18 10.63 4.80
N GLU A 108 13.26 11.20 4.22
CA GLU A 108 14.10 10.51 3.24
C GLU A 108 13.42 10.21 1.89
N ILE A 109 12.84 11.25 1.26
CA ILE A 109 12.34 11.18 -0.13
C ILE A 109 13.41 10.63 -1.10
N GLU A 110 12.97 10.00 -2.18
CA GLU A 110 13.81 9.38 -3.24
C GLU A 110 14.79 8.31 -2.74
N SER A 111 14.54 7.72 -1.59
CA SER A 111 15.45 6.74 -0.98
C SER A 111 14.91 5.31 -0.94
N PHE A 112 13.61 5.11 -1.15
CA PHE A 112 12.99 3.81 -1.01
C PHE A 112 13.08 2.96 -2.28
N ASP A 113 13.43 1.70 -2.11
CA ASP A 113 13.44 0.67 -3.16
C ASP A 113 12.03 0.28 -3.56
N ALA A 114 11.16 0.19 -2.56
CA ALA A 114 9.75 -0.11 -2.74
C ALA A 114 8.87 0.74 -1.82
N VAL A 115 7.66 1.05 -2.29
CA VAL A 115 6.59 1.64 -1.51
C VAL A 115 5.39 0.71 -1.57
N VAL A 116 4.78 0.43 -0.42
CA VAL A 116 3.58 -0.39 -0.27
C VAL A 116 2.41 0.50 0.13
N SER A 117 1.26 0.30 -0.51
CA SER A 117 0.00 0.95 -0.17
C SER A 117 -1.10 -0.12 -0.15
N MET A 118 -1.59 -0.49 1.03
CA MET A 118 -2.60 -1.54 1.16
C MET A 118 -3.96 -0.96 1.58
N HIS A 119 -4.95 -1.13 0.70
CA HIS A 119 -6.34 -0.70 0.91
C HIS A 119 -6.49 0.79 1.29
N THR A 120 -5.56 1.65 0.86
CA THR A 120 -5.57 3.09 1.13
C THR A 120 -6.45 3.84 0.15
N LEU A 121 -6.24 3.60 -1.14
CA LEU A 121 -6.82 4.43 -2.20
C LEU A 121 -8.34 4.40 -2.21
N TYR A 122 -8.97 3.29 -1.79
CA TYR A 122 -10.42 3.15 -1.84
C TYR A 122 -11.16 4.05 -0.83
N TRP A 123 -10.49 4.46 0.25
CA TRP A 123 -11.10 5.27 1.29
C TRP A 123 -10.45 6.65 1.46
N HIS A 124 -9.25 6.88 0.93
CA HIS A 124 -8.57 8.16 1.10
C HIS A 124 -9.27 9.24 0.25
N PRO A 125 -9.55 10.45 0.82
CA PRO A 125 -10.24 11.52 0.09
C PRO A 125 -9.45 12.04 -1.10
N GLU A 126 -8.12 11.92 -1.06
CA GLU A 126 -7.20 12.45 -2.07
C GLU A 126 -6.23 11.36 -2.58
N PRO A 127 -6.72 10.29 -3.27
CA PRO A 127 -5.89 9.16 -3.70
C PRO A 127 -4.75 9.58 -4.64
N ALA A 128 -4.94 10.62 -5.44
CA ALA A 128 -3.91 11.19 -6.30
C ALA A 128 -2.72 11.74 -5.51
N ARG A 129 -2.96 12.39 -4.38
CA ARG A 129 -1.87 12.87 -3.50
C ARG A 129 -1.11 11.73 -2.86
N VAL A 130 -1.79 10.65 -2.45
CA VAL A 130 -1.15 9.45 -1.94
C VAL A 130 -0.22 8.84 -3.00
N LEU A 131 -0.68 8.71 -4.25
CA LEU A 131 0.15 8.18 -5.34
C LEU A 131 1.35 9.08 -5.67
N ASN A 132 1.16 10.40 -5.64
CA ASN A 132 2.27 11.35 -5.78
C ASN A 132 3.29 11.21 -4.65
N ALA A 133 2.85 11.00 -3.41
CA ALA A 133 3.73 10.74 -2.27
C ALA A 133 4.50 9.43 -2.44
N CYS A 134 3.83 8.35 -2.87
CA CYS A 134 4.48 7.08 -3.22
C CYS A 134 5.57 7.27 -4.27
N ARG A 135 5.25 7.99 -5.35
CA ARG A 135 6.23 8.28 -6.42
C ARG A 135 7.41 9.09 -5.90
N ARG A 136 7.19 10.15 -5.11
CA ARG A 136 8.29 10.97 -4.55
C ARG A 136 9.19 10.19 -3.60
N ALA A 137 8.62 9.31 -2.78
CA ALA A 137 9.37 8.49 -1.84
C ALA A 137 10.28 7.47 -2.55
N LEU A 138 9.85 6.93 -3.67
CA LEU A 138 10.62 5.96 -4.46
C LEU A 138 11.86 6.60 -5.08
N ARG A 139 12.98 5.90 -5.07
CA ARG A 139 14.11 6.23 -5.94
C ARG A 139 13.76 5.99 -7.42
N PRO A 140 14.45 6.60 -8.39
CA PRO A 140 14.28 6.27 -9.80
C PRO A 140 14.40 4.77 -10.05
N GLY A 141 13.43 4.19 -10.76
CA GLY A 141 13.33 2.76 -11.00
C GLY A 141 12.93 1.92 -9.77
N GLY A 142 12.51 2.52 -8.68
CA GLY A 142 11.89 1.85 -7.53
C GLY A 142 10.48 1.36 -7.84
N HIS A 143 9.94 0.48 -7.00
CA HIS A 143 8.65 -0.18 -7.23
C HIS A 143 7.56 0.30 -6.28
N ALA A 144 6.39 0.66 -6.81
CA ALA A 144 5.18 0.83 -6.02
C ALA A 144 4.33 -0.45 -6.08
N ILE A 145 3.94 -0.95 -4.92
CA ILE A 145 3.03 -2.09 -4.76
C ILE A 145 1.73 -1.56 -4.17
N VAL A 146 0.68 -1.53 -4.97
CA VAL A 146 -0.61 -0.97 -4.62
C VAL A 146 -1.65 -2.07 -4.56
N LEU A 147 -2.28 -2.22 -3.40
CA LEU A 147 -3.42 -3.09 -3.18
C LEU A 147 -4.63 -2.22 -2.87
N THR A 148 -5.70 -2.38 -3.64
CA THR A 148 -6.96 -1.67 -3.40
C THR A 148 -8.15 -2.52 -3.79
N TYR A 149 -9.34 -2.19 -3.31
CA TYR A 149 -10.55 -2.88 -3.75
C TYR A 149 -10.88 -2.54 -5.19
N SER A 150 -11.10 -3.57 -6.01
CA SER A 150 -11.58 -3.44 -7.39
C SER A 150 -13.12 -3.40 -7.49
N ARG A 151 -13.79 -3.85 -6.44
CA ARG A 151 -15.25 -3.90 -6.30
C ARG A 151 -15.65 -3.90 -4.83
N PRO A 152 -16.92 -3.58 -4.50
CA PRO A 152 -17.41 -3.60 -3.12
C PRO A 152 -17.20 -4.94 -2.43
N ALA A 153 -16.80 -4.91 -1.16
CA ALA A 153 -16.68 -6.07 -0.29
C ALA A 153 -18.07 -6.51 0.25
N ALA A 154 -19.04 -6.70 -0.67
CA ALA A 154 -20.40 -7.07 -0.33
C ALA A 154 -20.43 -8.43 0.36
N VAL A 155 -20.98 -8.49 1.59
CA VAL A 155 -20.86 -9.65 2.50
C VAL A 155 -21.37 -10.93 1.82
N VAL A 156 -22.63 -10.96 1.38
CA VAL A 156 -23.25 -12.19 0.87
C VAL A 156 -22.64 -12.66 -0.46
N PRO A 157 -22.48 -11.80 -1.50
CA PRO A 157 -21.87 -12.24 -2.75
C PRO A 157 -20.45 -12.75 -2.59
N VAL A 158 -19.63 -12.06 -1.77
CA VAL A 158 -18.21 -12.43 -1.56
C VAL A 158 -18.12 -13.73 -0.74
N ALA A 159 -18.87 -13.86 0.37
CA ALA A 159 -18.87 -15.08 1.15
C ALA A 159 -19.34 -16.29 0.32
N ARG A 160 -20.33 -16.09 -0.57
CA ARG A 160 -20.78 -17.14 -1.49
C ARG A 160 -19.68 -17.53 -2.50
N ALA A 161 -18.98 -16.57 -3.06
CA ALA A 161 -17.87 -16.82 -3.98
C ALA A 161 -16.73 -17.58 -3.29
N VAL A 162 -16.36 -17.18 -2.07
CA VAL A 162 -15.36 -17.89 -1.26
C VAL A 162 -15.83 -19.30 -0.93
N TRP A 163 -17.10 -19.50 -0.59
CA TRP A 163 -17.66 -20.83 -0.35
C TRP A 163 -17.53 -21.73 -1.58
N GLN A 164 -17.85 -21.22 -2.75
CA GLN A 164 -17.77 -21.99 -4.00
C GLN A 164 -16.33 -22.36 -4.38
N ALA A 165 -15.37 -21.48 -4.09
CA ALA A 165 -13.95 -21.67 -4.43
C ALA A 165 -13.16 -22.44 -3.37
N GLU A 166 -13.41 -22.19 -2.08
CA GLU A 166 -12.56 -22.61 -0.95
C GLU A 166 -13.31 -23.39 0.13
N GLY A 167 -14.65 -23.51 0.00
CA GLY A 167 -15.50 -24.25 0.92
C GLY A 167 -16.07 -23.42 2.08
N MET A 168 -16.98 -24.08 2.85
CA MET A 168 -17.79 -23.45 3.91
C MET A 168 -16.93 -22.81 5.02
N ARG A 169 -15.86 -23.47 5.43
CA ARG A 169 -14.98 -22.98 6.50
C ARG A 169 -14.34 -21.64 6.11
N ALA A 170 -13.83 -21.52 4.89
CA ALA A 170 -13.23 -20.29 4.37
C ALA A 170 -14.28 -19.18 4.27
N ALA A 171 -15.50 -19.51 3.80
CA ALA A 171 -16.61 -18.57 3.74
C ALA A 171 -16.96 -17.99 5.12
N LEU A 172 -17.07 -18.84 6.15
CA LEU A 172 -17.34 -18.40 7.52
C LEU A 172 -16.19 -17.52 8.06
N GLN A 173 -14.94 -17.89 7.78
CA GLN A 173 -13.79 -17.07 8.16
C GLN A 173 -13.79 -15.70 7.46
N SER A 174 -14.22 -15.63 6.19
CA SER A 174 -14.27 -14.38 5.45
C SER A 174 -15.21 -13.34 6.09
N LEU A 175 -16.24 -13.77 6.82
CA LEU A 175 -17.16 -12.86 7.53
C LEU A 175 -16.45 -12.01 8.58
N ARG A 176 -15.34 -12.49 9.14
CA ARG A 176 -14.51 -11.75 10.09
C ARG A 176 -13.96 -10.45 9.48
N TRP A 177 -13.74 -10.43 8.19
CA TRP A 177 -13.30 -9.25 7.43
C TRP A 177 -14.48 -8.49 6.84
N LEU A 178 -15.38 -9.21 6.19
CA LEU A 178 -16.46 -8.60 5.40
C LEU A 178 -17.45 -7.80 6.24
N ILE A 179 -17.84 -8.32 7.43
CA ILE A 179 -18.82 -7.63 8.28
C ILE A 179 -18.28 -6.32 8.84
N PRO A 180 -17.06 -6.26 9.45
CA PRO A 180 -16.48 -5.01 9.90
C PRO A 180 -16.23 -4.01 8.75
N THR A 181 -15.81 -4.49 7.58
CA THR A 181 -15.60 -3.64 6.40
C THR A 181 -16.91 -3.00 5.94
N ALA A 182 -17.98 -3.78 5.79
CA ALA A 182 -19.30 -3.27 5.42
C ALA A 182 -19.85 -2.29 6.46
N ALA A 183 -19.69 -2.58 7.75
CA ALA A 183 -20.10 -1.68 8.82
C ALA A 183 -19.31 -0.36 8.79
N PHE A 184 -18.01 -0.42 8.53
CA PHE A 184 -17.16 0.78 8.38
C PHE A 184 -17.58 1.62 7.17
N GLU A 185 -17.82 0.99 6.02
CA GLU A 185 -18.30 1.67 4.81
C GLU A 185 -19.63 2.39 5.06
N LEU A 186 -20.58 1.73 5.72
CA LEU A 186 -21.87 2.32 6.09
C LEU A 186 -21.73 3.49 7.09
N ALA A 187 -20.91 3.32 8.12
CA ALA A 187 -20.71 4.32 9.17
C ALA A 187 -20.00 5.58 8.66
N ARG A 188 -19.10 5.41 7.72
CA ARG A 188 -18.32 6.49 7.15
C ARG A 188 -19.16 7.40 6.25
N GLY A 189 -20.08 6.84 5.48
CA GLY A 189 -20.94 7.57 4.54
C GLY A 189 -20.14 8.44 3.58
N GLY A 190 -19.96 8.04 2.36
CA GLY A 190 -19.21 8.79 1.35
C GLY A 190 -18.83 7.92 0.16
N PRO A 191 -18.33 8.51 -0.91
CA PRO A 191 -17.90 7.73 -2.07
C PRO A 191 -16.66 6.90 -1.69
N HIS A 192 -16.76 5.59 -1.91
CA HIS A 192 -15.62 4.69 -1.88
C HIS A 192 -15.09 4.53 -3.31
N LEU A 193 -13.78 4.65 -3.47
CA LEU A 193 -13.15 4.51 -4.78
C LEU A 193 -12.77 3.06 -5.02
N TYR A 194 -13.64 2.34 -5.74
CA TYR A 194 -13.31 1.01 -6.25
C TYR A 194 -12.60 1.17 -7.58
N LEU A 195 -11.41 0.58 -7.71
CA LEU A 195 -10.54 0.73 -8.87
C LEU A 195 -10.39 -0.62 -9.61
N PRO A 196 -11.19 -0.86 -10.66
CA PRO A 196 -10.93 -1.97 -11.58
C PRO A 196 -9.51 -1.93 -12.16
N PRO A 197 -8.95 -3.08 -12.61
CA PRO A 197 -7.55 -3.16 -13.03
C PRO A 197 -7.13 -2.09 -14.05
N ALA A 198 -7.95 -1.83 -15.06
CA ALA A 198 -7.66 -0.85 -16.10
C ALA A 198 -7.64 0.60 -15.57
N GLU A 199 -8.56 0.93 -14.65
CA GLU A 199 -8.64 2.26 -14.04
C GLU A 199 -7.45 2.49 -13.08
N LEU A 200 -7.09 1.48 -12.27
CA LEU A 200 -5.92 1.55 -11.42
C LEU A 200 -4.64 1.72 -12.25
N ALA A 201 -4.49 0.95 -13.33
CA ALA A 201 -3.33 1.06 -14.22
C ALA A 201 -3.24 2.47 -14.85
N ARG A 202 -4.37 3.02 -15.33
CA ARG A 202 -4.43 4.39 -15.87
C ARG A 202 -4.02 5.42 -14.81
N LEU A 203 -4.58 5.32 -13.62
CA LEU A 203 -4.29 6.22 -12.52
C LEU A 203 -2.80 6.17 -12.11
N LEU A 204 -2.19 4.99 -12.08
CA LEU A 204 -0.75 4.83 -11.83
C LEU A 204 0.09 5.51 -12.91
N CYS A 205 -0.24 5.32 -14.20
CA CYS A 205 0.45 5.97 -15.31
C CYS A 205 0.39 7.49 -15.22
N GLU A 206 -0.78 8.06 -14.91
CA GLU A 206 -0.98 9.50 -14.74
C GLU A 206 -0.07 10.09 -13.64
N HIS A 207 0.34 9.27 -12.69
CA HIS A 207 1.26 9.65 -11.60
C HIS A 207 2.71 9.19 -11.83
N GLY A 208 3.09 8.80 -13.06
CA GLY A 208 4.48 8.42 -13.40
C GLY A 208 4.94 7.10 -12.79
N LEU A 209 4.00 6.21 -12.54
CA LEU A 209 4.20 4.84 -12.08
C LEU A 209 3.77 3.88 -13.20
N GLU A 210 4.71 3.27 -13.89
CA GLU A 210 4.46 2.34 -14.99
C GLU A 210 4.02 0.97 -14.45
N PRO A 211 2.77 0.51 -14.72
CA PRO A 211 2.32 -0.82 -14.31
C PRO A 211 3.14 -1.92 -14.99
N LEU A 212 3.63 -2.87 -14.22
CA LEU A 212 4.40 -4.03 -14.69
C LEU A 212 3.60 -5.32 -14.62
N GLY A 213 2.55 -5.36 -13.80
CA GLY A 213 1.66 -6.51 -13.66
C GLY A 213 0.62 -6.29 -12.58
N SER A 214 -0.33 -7.21 -12.52
CA SER A 214 -1.52 -7.06 -11.69
C SER A 214 -2.21 -8.40 -11.48
N ASP A 215 -2.61 -8.68 -10.23
CA ASP A 215 -3.33 -9.90 -9.84
C ASP A 215 -4.59 -9.56 -9.06
N ALA A 216 -5.67 -10.30 -9.32
CA ALA A 216 -6.85 -10.29 -8.46
C ALA A 216 -6.59 -11.18 -7.25
N VAL A 217 -6.68 -10.61 -6.05
CA VAL A 217 -6.31 -11.28 -4.81
C VAL A 217 -7.36 -11.05 -3.73
N PHE A 218 -7.23 -11.77 -2.63
CA PHE A 218 -7.99 -11.61 -1.40
C PHE A 218 -9.49 -11.89 -1.53
N LEU A 219 -10.02 -12.79 -0.71
CA LEU A 219 -11.44 -13.14 -0.57
C LEU A 219 -12.18 -13.26 -1.91
N GLY A 220 -11.76 -14.20 -2.77
CA GLY A 220 -12.35 -14.39 -4.08
C GLY A 220 -12.07 -13.25 -5.09
N GLY A 221 -10.94 -12.57 -4.94
CA GLY A 221 -10.48 -11.55 -5.91
C GLY A 221 -11.20 -10.21 -5.80
N ILE A 222 -11.61 -9.79 -4.59
CA ILE A 222 -12.22 -8.46 -4.41
C ILE A 222 -11.22 -7.33 -4.45
N SER A 223 -9.94 -7.65 -4.26
CA SER A 223 -8.85 -6.67 -4.29
C SER A 223 -7.96 -6.89 -5.50
N GLN A 224 -7.40 -5.80 -5.98
CA GLN A 224 -6.43 -5.76 -7.06
C GLN A 224 -5.07 -5.41 -6.47
N LEU A 225 -4.10 -6.32 -6.62
CA LEU A 225 -2.69 -6.09 -6.33
C LEU A 225 -1.98 -5.71 -7.62
N THR A 226 -1.48 -4.50 -7.70
CA THR A 226 -0.75 -3.99 -8.87
C THR A 226 0.64 -3.57 -8.46
N TRP A 227 1.64 -3.97 -9.21
CA TRP A 227 3.02 -3.51 -9.05
C TRP A 227 3.46 -2.70 -10.25
N SER A 228 4.12 -1.60 -9.95
CA SER A 228 4.55 -0.61 -10.94
C SER A 228 5.95 -0.13 -10.66
N ARG A 229 6.59 0.47 -11.66
CA ARG A 229 7.93 1.07 -11.55
C ARG A 229 7.84 2.58 -11.66
N ARG A 230 8.59 3.29 -10.81
CA ARG A 230 8.78 4.73 -10.99
C ARG A 230 9.57 4.98 -12.27
N LEU A 231 8.97 5.70 -13.22
CA LEU A 231 9.67 6.16 -14.41
C LEU A 231 10.77 7.17 -14.03
N PRO A 232 11.94 7.13 -14.70
CA PRO A 232 12.92 8.18 -14.57
C PRO A 232 12.26 9.52 -14.96
N CYS A 233 12.66 10.60 -14.31
CA CYS A 233 12.23 11.93 -14.72
C CYS A 233 12.70 12.13 -16.16
N SER A 234 11.78 12.36 -17.10
CA SER A 234 12.16 12.77 -18.44
C SER A 234 12.85 14.12 -18.30
N THR A 235 14.16 14.15 -18.41
CA THR A 235 14.88 15.41 -18.64
C THR A 235 14.34 15.97 -19.94
N SER A 236 13.62 17.08 -19.84
CA SER A 236 13.13 17.82 -21.00
C SER A 236 14.31 18.10 -21.94
N PRO A 237 14.18 17.92 -23.27
CA PRO A 237 15.28 18.06 -24.20
C PRO A 237 15.69 19.51 -24.45
N GLU A 238 15.42 20.47 -23.57
CA GLU A 238 15.66 21.90 -23.76
C GLU A 238 17.06 22.39 -23.41
N THR A 239 17.95 21.56 -22.88
CA THR A 239 19.34 22.02 -22.52
C THR A 239 20.42 21.61 -23.53
N ARG A 240 20.06 21.25 -24.77
CA ARG A 240 21.05 20.93 -25.83
C ARG A 240 21.14 21.95 -26.96
N ARG A 241 20.71 23.19 -26.78
CA ARG A 241 20.79 24.22 -27.85
C ARG A 241 21.65 25.48 -27.55
N GLU A 242 22.57 25.41 -26.58
CA GLU A 242 23.49 26.55 -26.38
C GLU A 242 24.94 26.11 -26.25
N SER A 243 25.50 25.46 -27.27
CA SER A 243 26.95 25.36 -27.40
C SER A 243 27.41 25.19 -28.86
N SER A 244 26.83 25.97 -29.77
CA SER A 244 27.40 26.10 -31.12
C SER A 244 27.26 27.52 -31.64
N LEU A 245 27.99 28.46 -31.01
CA LEU A 245 28.33 29.72 -31.65
C LEU A 245 29.76 29.60 -32.18
N PRO A 246 30.01 29.79 -33.49
CA PRO A 246 31.36 29.81 -34.05
C PRO A 246 32.08 31.09 -33.61
N ARG A 247 33.28 30.96 -33.07
CA ARG A 247 34.21 32.08 -32.87
C ARG A 247 34.55 32.65 -34.23
N GLN A 248 34.11 33.86 -34.52
CA GLN A 248 34.63 34.65 -35.64
C GLN A 248 35.99 35.21 -35.24
N ARG A 249 36.90 35.13 -36.21
CA ARG A 249 38.23 35.74 -36.19
C ARG A 249 38.13 37.26 -36.34
#